data_4e576b9cb3913502774f38c293f48482
#
_entry.id   4e576b9cb3913502774f38c293f48482
#
_cell.length_a   1.000
_cell.length_b   1.000
_cell.length_c   1.000
_cell.angle_alpha   90.00
_cell.angle_beta   90.00
_cell.angle_gamma   90.00
#
_symmetry.space_group_name_H-M   'P 1'
#
loop_
_entity.id
_entity.type
_entity.pdbx_description
1 polymer ?
#
loop_
_entity_poly.entity_id
_entity_poly.type
_entity_poly.pdbx_seq_one_letter_code
_entity_poly.pdbx_strand_id
1 'polypeptide(L)'
;MVIDDFVPVINYHSHKKCTPDWRIGPQNVTNFDLTYIVKGTARYNINGESHELEAGTLLFLQPGDYKEAVTYPENLMHFFSTNFTAKSQQLKRTGSAAAFFPMINKIGLRQDIINMFRELTICWDRQQGGYILKTRALLMLILHRLSEIIVCEEDMPSVDYRVSKIINFISQHYSEKLTVKDLARQIHLDADYFGQLFKREMGCSVHECITKIRVRNAENTLQTGAYKVHEVAEKCGFSDSFHFYKSFKALRGFPPSRCLPKT
;
A
#
# COMPACT_ATOMS: atom_id res chain seq x y z
N MET A 1 -9.14 5.30 4.22
CA MET A 1 -7.89 6.09 4.32
C MET A 1 -7.20 6.07 2.96
N VAL A 2 -6.86 7.22 2.37
CA VAL A 2 -6.28 7.25 1.01
C VAL A 2 -4.82 7.65 1.15
N ILE A 3 -3.92 6.66 1.16
CA ILE A 3 -2.46 6.86 1.09
C ILE A 3 -2.02 7.20 -0.35
N ASP A 4 -2.90 7.00 -1.34
CA ASP A 4 -2.56 7.00 -2.77
C ASP A 4 -2.05 8.36 -3.31
N ASP A 5 -2.39 9.48 -2.68
CA ASP A 5 -1.91 10.81 -3.07
C ASP A 5 -0.75 11.32 -2.20
N PHE A 6 -0.20 10.46 -1.34
CA PHE A 6 0.83 10.82 -0.37
C PHE A 6 2.23 10.73 -0.97
N VAL A 7 2.91 11.85 -1.08
CA VAL A 7 4.28 11.92 -1.62
C VAL A 7 5.23 12.39 -0.53
N PRO A 8 6.00 11.48 0.12
CA PRO A 8 6.94 11.84 1.18
C PRO A 8 8.21 12.49 0.60
N VAL A 9 8.78 13.40 1.39
CA VAL A 9 10.11 13.98 1.17
C VAL A 9 10.91 13.78 2.45
N ILE A 10 11.94 12.93 2.40
CA ILE A 10 12.78 12.63 3.55
C ILE A 10 13.66 13.83 3.87
N ASN A 11 13.58 14.29 5.11
CA ASN A 11 14.43 15.36 5.65
C ASN A 11 15.64 14.78 6.39
N TYR A 12 15.44 13.65 7.09
CA TYR A 12 16.47 12.98 7.84
C TYR A 12 16.15 11.48 7.97
N HIS A 13 17.17 10.65 7.92
CA HIS A 13 17.08 9.22 8.22
C HIS A 13 18.28 8.76 9.02
N SER A 14 18.06 7.83 9.95
CA SER A 14 19.13 7.22 10.72
C SER A 14 18.81 5.80 11.15
N HIS A 15 19.86 4.99 11.25
CA HIS A 15 19.87 3.73 12.00
C HIS A 15 20.77 3.91 13.20
N LYS A 16 20.19 3.93 14.39
CA LYS A 16 20.93 4.27 15.61
C LYS A 16 20.96 3.13 16.60
N LYS A 17 22.15 2.85 17.12
CA LYS A 17 22.38 2.05 18.31
C LYS A 17 22.64 3.04 19.44
N CYS A 18 21.78 3.08 20.43
CA CYS A 18 21.90 4.03 21.52
C CYS A 18 23.09 3.73 22.40
N THR A 19 23.68 4.78 22.98
CA THR A 19 24.61 4.71 24.09
C THR A 19 23.83 4.84 25.42
N PRO A 20 24.40 4.46 26.56
CA PRO A 20 23.69 4.54 27.86
C PRO A 20 23.19 5.93 28.23
N ASP A 21 23.81 6.98 27.73
CA ASP A 21 23.47 8.40 27.95
C ASP A 21 22.54 8.96 26.86
N TRP A 22 22.08 8.12 25.92
CA TRP A 22 21.22 8.59 24.85
C TRP A 22 19.88 9.09 25.37
N ARG A 23 19.53 10.28 24.90
CA ARG A 23 18.24 10.91 25.19
C ARG A 23 17.79 11.81 24.07
N ILE A 24 16.52 12.01 23.96
CA ILE A 24 15.86 13.10 23.22
C ILE A 24 15.37 14.10 24.25
N GLY A 25 15.86 15.33 24.20
CA GLY A 25 15.34 16.42 25.03
C GLY A 25 13.92 16.82 24.63
N PRO A 26 13.22 17.55 25.52
CA PRO A 26 11.87 18.07 25.28
C PRO A 26 11.80 18.85 23.96
N GLN A 27 10.94 18.42 23.02
CA GLN A 27 10.79 19.11 21.73
C GLN A 27 9.43 18.82 21.07
N ASN A 28 8.96 19.80 20.29
CA ASN A 28 7.83 19.59 19.40
C ASN A 28 8.29 18.94 18.09
N VAL A 29 7.50 18.01 17.60
CA VAL A 29 7.67 17.38 16.30
C VAL A 29 7.24 18.36 15.21
N THR A 30 8.15 18.68 14.29
CA THR A 30 7.88 19.63 13.20
C THR A 30 7.52 18.94 11.88
N ASN A 31 7.90 17.69 11.72
CA ASN A 31 7.66 16.86 10.55
C ASN A 31 7.13 15.49 10.99
N PHE A 32 6.65 14.67 10.05
CA PHE A 32 6.35 13.28 10.38
C PHE A 32 7.63 12.57 10.85
N ASP A 33 7.50 11.77 11.90
CA ASP A 33 8.60 10.98 12.46
C ASP A 33 8.14 9.52 12.60
N LEU A 34 8.75 8.67 11.79
CA LEU A 34 8.52 7.23 11.77
C LEU A 34 9.73 6.54 12.42
N THR A 35 9.54 5.99 13.61
CA THR A 35 10.59 5.28 14.34
C THR A 35 10.20 3.83 14.54
N TYR A 36 11.06 2.89 14.12
CA TYR A 36 10.89 1.46 14.32
C TYR A 36 11.97 0.89 15.21
N ILE A 37 11.59 0.37 16.39
CA ILE A 37 12.51 -0.17 17.39
C ILE A 37 12.77 -1.63 17.05
N VAL A 38 14.06 -2.00 16.88
CA VAL A 38 14.47 -3.35 16.49
C VAL A 38 15.17 -4.12 17.60
N LYS A 39 15.58 -3.42 18.68
CA LYS A 39 16.16 -4.04 19.88
C LYS A 39 16.04 -3.08 21.06
N GLY A 40 16.00 -3.64 22.27
CA GLY A 40 16.02 -2.88 23.51
C GLY A 40 14.72 -2.17 23.83
N THR A 41 14.77 -1.30 24.81
CA THR A 41 13.62 -0.54 25.33
C THR A 41 13.98 0.92 25.56
N ALA A 42 12.98 1.79 25.48
CA ALA A 42 13.12 3.20 25.82
C ALA A 42 11.82 3.72 26.43
N ARG A 43 11.95 4.70 27.33
CA ARG A 43 10.81 5.46 27.83
C ARG A 43 10.65 6.71 26.97
N TYR A 44 9.46 6.87 26.43
CA TYR A 44 9.04 8.07 25.74
C TYR A 44 7.95 8.78 26.54
N ASN A 45 8.06 10.09 26.65
CA ASN A 45 6.94 10.94 27.05
C ASN A 45 6.41 11.62 25.78
N ILE A 46 5.18 11.34 25.43
CA ILE A 46 4.54 11.83 24.21
C ILE A 46 3.26 12.55 24.62
N ASN A 47 3.14 13.83 24.27
CA ASN A 47 1.97 14.65 24.58
C ASN A 47 1.60 14.63 26.08
N GLY A 48 2.60 14.46 26.97
CA GLY A 48 2.40 14.39 28.42
C GLY A 48 2.14 13.00 28.99
N GLU A 49 2.02 11.98 28.14
CA GLU A 49 1.84 10.59 28.55
C GLU A 49 3.14 9.79 28.43
N SER A 50 3.46 9.00 29.47
CA SER A 50 4.66 8.17 29.51
C SER A 50 4.37 6.79 28.92
N HIS A 51 5.17 6.39 27.93
CA HIS A 51 5.08 5.11 27.24
C HIS A 51 6.40 4.37 27.32
N GLU A 52 6.35 3.09 27.63
CA GLU A 52 7.50 2.19 27.50
C GLU A 52 7.42 1.47 26.13
N LEU A 53 8.42 1.74 25.29
CA LEU A 53 8.47 1.22 23.93
C LEU A 53 9.60 0.19 23.84
N GLU A 54 9.26 -0.97 23.28
CA GLU A 54 10.14 -2.14 23.17
C GLU A 54 10.38 -2.54 21.71
N ALA A 55 11.29 -3.48 21.49
CA ALA A 55 11.56 -4.05 20.16
C ALA A 55 10.27 -4.59 19.51
N GLY A 56 10.08 -4.26 18.23
CA GLY A 56 8.85 -4.55 17.48
C GLY A 56 7.79 -3.44 17.53
N THR A 57 8.07 -2.35 18.25
CA THR A 57 7.19 -1.18 18.26
C THR A 57 7.52 -0.23 17.12
N LEU A 58 6.49 0.20 16.40
CA LEU A 58 6.53 1.31 15.45
C LEU A 58 5.88 2.53 16.09
N LEU A 59 6.62 3.62 16.19
CA LEU A 59 6.15 4.92 16.64
C LEU A 59 5.97 5.83 15.42
N PHE A 60 4.78 6.44 15.29
CA PHE A 60 4.47 7.40 14.24
C PHE A 60 3.97 8.71 14.85
N LEU A 61 4.79 9.74 14.80
CA LEU A 61 4.47 11.06 15.31
C LEU A 61 4.19 12.03 14.17
N GLN A 62 3.30 13.00 14.45
CA GLN A 62 2.86 14.01 13.50
C GLN A 62 3.40 15.40 13.87
N PRO A 63 3.42 16.34 12.92
CA PRO A 63 3.68 17.74 13.25
C PRO A 63 2.71 18.23 14.33
N GLY A 64 3.27 18.83 15.37
CA GLY A 64 2.52 19.32 16.55
C GLY A 64 2.59 18.40 17.77
N ASP A 65 2.93 17.12 17.61
CA ASP A 65 3.18 16.26 18.76
C ASP A 65 4.39 16.74 19.54
N TYR A 66 4.35 16.50 20.85
CA TYR A 66 5.50 16.72 21.75
C TYR A 66 6.16 15.39 22.08
N LYS A 67 7.50 15.36 22.13
CA LYS A 67 8.24 14.16 22.54
C LYS A 67 9.47 14.50 23.39
N GLU A 68 9.79 13.60 24.29
CA GLU A 68 11.08 13.40 24.92
C GLU A 68 11.33 11.90 25.12
N ALA A 69 12.58 11.45 25.20
CA ALA A 69 12.87 10.02 25.34
C ALA A 69 14.22 9.76 26.01
N VAL A 70 14.30 8.60 26.68
CA VAL A 70 15.54 8.07 27.26
C VAL A 70 15.58 6.56 27.02
N THR A 71 16.79 6.01 26.72
CA THR A 71 16.98 4.57 26.69
C THR A 71 17.29 4.03 28.10
N TYR A 72 17.09 2.73 28.30
CA TYR A 72 17.52 2.06 29.53
C TYR A 72 18.97 1.57 29.36
N PRO A 73 19.91 1.95 30.25
CA PRO A 73 21.32 1.57 30.13
C PRO A 73 21.55 0.06 30.07
N GLU A 74 20.71 -0.72 30.77
CA GLU A 74 20.76 -2.17 30.82
C GLU A 74 20.15 -2.85 29.60
N ASN A 75 19.35 -2.11 28.78
CA ASN A 75 18.68 -2.66 27.58
C ASN A 75 18.62 -1.64 26.46
N LEU A 76 19.79 -1.31 25.93
CA LEU A 76 19.98 -0.22 24.96
C LEU A 76 19.13 -0.36 23.72
N MET A 77 18.40 0.70 23.39
CA MET A 77 17.55 0.76 22.22
C MET A 77 18.36 0.81 20.91
N HIS A 78 17.96 0.01 19.92
CA HIS A 78 18.37 0.15 18.52
C HIS A 78 17.14 0.44 17.68
N PHE A 79 17.20 1.42 16.80
CA PHE A 79 16.05 1.82 15.99
C PHE A 79 16.42 2.40 14.65
N PHE A 80 15.49 2.35 13.72
CA PHE A 80 15.46 3.19 12.51
C PHE A 80 14.53 4.36 12.77
N SER A 81 14.95 5.57 12.37
CA SER A 81 14.09 6.76 12.41
C SER A 81 14.16 7.48 11.07
N THR A 82 13.00 7.83 10.54
CA THR A 82 12.86 8.59 9.30
C THR A 82 11.96 9.79 9.55
N ASN A 83 12.54 10.98 9.44
CA ASN A 83 11.82 12.24 9.53
C ASN A 83 11.53 12.75 8.11
N PHE A 84 10.28 13.07 7.81
CA PHE A 84 9.87 13.47 6.48
C PHE A 84 8.69 14.44 6.49
N THR A 85 8.61 15.27 5.46
CA THR A 85 7.42 16.02 5.11
C THR A 85 6.62 15.26 4.05
N ALA A 86 5.35 15.60 3.89
CA ALA A 86 4.52 15.01 2.86
C ALA A 86 3.68 16.05 2.13
N LYS A 87 3.53 15.85 0.82
CA LYS A 87 2.58 16.58 -0.01
C LYS A 87 1.39 15.67 -0.27
N SER A 88 0.18 16.12 0.08
CA SER A 88 -1.08 15.45 -0.22
C SER A 88 -2.15 16.50 -0.43
N GLN A 89 -3.09 16.23 -1.35
CA GLN A 89 -4.24 17.10 -1.55
C GLN A 89 -5.19 17.03 -0.35
N GLN A 90 -5.26 15.89 0.30
CA GLN A 90 -6.11 15.66 1.46
C GLN A 90 -5.57 16.42 2.69
N LEU A 91 -4.25 16.45 2.91
CA LEU A 91 -3.61 17.28 3.94
C LEU A 91 -3.94 18.76 3.78
N LYS A 92 -4.06 19.24 2.54
CA LYS A 92 -4.47 20.63 2.25
C LYS A 92 -5.93 20.89 2.56
N ARG A 93 -6.80 19.88 2.47
CA ARG A 93 -8.27 20.03 2.70
C ARG A 93 -8.66 19.92 4.16
N THR A 94 -8.00 19.07 4.93
CA THR A 94 -8.37 18.76 6.32
C THR A 94 -7.54 19.50 7.35
N GLY A 95 -6.40 20.09 6.97
CA GLY A 95 -5.46 20.76 7.89
C GLY A 95 -4.81 19.80 8.90
N SER A 96 -5.23 18.55 8.92
CA SER A 96 -4.73 17.48 9.77
C SER A 96 -4.39 16.28 8.90
N ALA A 97 -3.20 15.73 9.05
CA ALA A 97 -2.96 14.36 8.68
C ALA A 97 -3.70 13.52 9.73
N ALA A 98 -5.02 13.36 9.54
CA ALA A 98 -5.74 12.34 10.30
C ALA A 98 -4.90 11.06 10.20
N ALA A 99 -4.40 10.61 11.35
CA ALA A 99 -3.26 9.73 11.47
C ALA A 99 -3.29 8.60 10.44
N PHE A 100 -2.28 8.52 9.56
CA PHE A 100 -2.14 7.38 8.63
C PHE A 100 -2.02 6.08 9.41
N PHE A 101 -1.43 6.18 10.61
CA PHE A 101 -1.26 5.10 11.55
C PHE A 101 -1.59 5.60 12.97
N PRO A 102 -2.03 4.73 13.87
CA PRO A 102 -1.99 5.00 15.28
C PRO A 102 -0.58 5.46 15.71
N MET A 103 -0.50 6.26 16.75
CA MET A 103 0.76 6.81 17.25
C MET A 103 1.76 5.71 17.65
N ILE A 104 1.27 4.68 18.33
CA ILE A 104 2.06 3.52 18.76
C ILE A 104 1.44 2.25 18.20
N ASN A 105 2.23 1.46 17.48
CA ASN A 105 1.79 0.21 16.84
C ASN A 105 2.73 -0.93 17.24
N LYS A 106 2.23 -1.98 17.88
CA LYS A 106 3.00 -3.19 18.23
C LYS A 106 2.93 -4.19 17.09
N ILE A 107 3.76 -3.99 16.05
CA ILE A 107 3.77 -4.84 14.85
C ILE A 107 4.69 -6.07 14.96
N GLY A 108 5.42 -6.22 16.09
CA GLY A 108 6.42 -7.24 16.28
C GLY A 108 7.70 -7.00 15.45
N LEU A 109 8.68 -7.90 15.60
CA LEU A 109 9.91 -7.85 14.79
C LEU A 109 9.66 -8.50 13.42
N ARG A 110 9.71 -7.68 12.36
CA ARG A 110 9.46 -8.09 10.98
C ARG A 110 10.70 -7.93 10.13
N GLN A 111 11.24 -9.05 9.66
CA GLN A 111 12.50 -9.06 8.90
C GLN A 111 12.36 -8.35 7.55
N ASP A 112 11.21 -8.42 6.89
CA ASP A 112 10.90 -7.70 5.65
C ASP A 112 11.02 -6.17 5.86
N ILE A 113 10.40 -5.63 6.90
CA ILE A 113 10.47 -4.20 7.27
C ILE A 113 11.89 -3.80 7.65
N ILE A 114 12.60 -4.62 8.44
CA ILE A 114 13.99 -4.38 8.83
C ILE A 114 14.89 -4.28 7.59
N ASN A 115 14.70 -5.16 6.62
CA ASN A 115 15.50 -5.16 5.39
C ASN A 115 15.24 -3.91 4.54
N MET A 116 13.98 -3.47 4.43
CA MET A 116 13.63 -2.23 3.73
C MET A 116 14.28 -0.99 4.39
N PHE A 117 14.24 -0.89 5.71
CA PHE A 117 14.91 0.20 6.44
C PHE A 117 16.43 0.14 6.28
N ARG A 118 17.04 -1.05 6.28
CA ARG A 118 18.50 -1.19 6.01
C ARG A 118 18.86 -0.71 4.62
N GLU A 119 18.08 -1.07 3.61
CA GLU A 119 18.33 -0.60 2.25
C GLU A 119 18.20 0.92 2.15
N LEU A 120 17.17 1.49 2.82
CA LEU A 120 17.00 2.94 2.91
C LEU A 120 18.20 3.60 3.57
N THR A 121 18.71 3.04 4.69
CA THR A 121 19.92 3.52 5.39
C THR A 121 21.13 3.53 4.46
N ILE A 122 21.41 2.41 3.77
CA ILE A 122 22.53 2.30 2.85
C ILE A 122 22.44 3.34 1.74
N CYS A 123 21.24 3.53 1.19
CA CYS A 123 21.03 4.50 0.13
C CYS A 123 21.19 5.94 0.62
N TRP A 124 20.66 6.24 1.81
CA TRP A 124 20.76 7.55 2.45
C TRP A 124 22.20 7.93 2.78
N ASP A 125 22.97 7.00 3.34
CA ASP A 125 24.37 7.26 3.76
C ASP A 125 25.31 7.42 2.56
N ARG A 126 25.09 6.66 1.48
CA ARG A 126 25.95 6.69 0.29
C ARG A 126 25.73 7.89 -0.62
N GLN A 127 24.54 8.46 -0.66
CA GLN A 127 24.15 9.62 -1.46
C GLN A 127 24.59 9.57 -2.94
N GLN A 128 24.57 8.38 -3.54
CA GLN A 128 24.92 8.20 -4.96
C GLN A 128 23.84 8.83 -5.86
N GLY A 129 24.18 9.04 -7.15
CA GLY A 129 23.25 9.64 -8.11
C GLY A 129 21.86 9.01 -8.07
N GLY A 130 20.82 9.84 -7.92
CA GLY A 130 19.41 9.36 -7.80
C GLY A 130 18.99 8.92 -6.40
N TYR A 131 19.83 9.05 -5.36
CA TYR A 131 19.51 8.58 -4.00
C TYR A 131 18.21 9.18 -3.44
N ILE A 132 17.88 10.43 -3.74
CA ILE A 132 16.64 11.09 -3.30
C ILE A 132 15.42 10.35 -3.87
N LEU A 133 15.47 9.97 -5.15
CA LEU A 133 14.39 9.21 -5.79
C LEU A 133 14.27 7.82 -5.17
N LYS A 134 15.42 7.13 -5.00
CA LYS A 134 15.45 5.76 -4.44
C LYS A 134 14.99 5.73 -2.99
N THR A 135 15.46 6.63 -2.14
CA THR A 135 15.05 6.68 -0.72
C THR A 135 13.57 7.03 -0.58
N ARG A 136 13.03 7.91 -1.43
CA ARG A 136 11.60 8.20 -1.47
C ARG A 136 10.79 6.96 -1.85
N ALA A 137 11.19 6.24 -2.89
CA ALA A 137 10.52 5.01 -3.31
C ALA A 137 10.54 3.95 -2.20
N LEU A 138 11.66 3.76 -1.50
CA LEU A 138 11.79 2.85 -0.36
C LEU A 138 10.88 3.26 0.79
N LEU A 139 10.83 4.55 1.14
CA LEU A 139 9.91 5.02 2.19
C LEU A 139 8.44 4.79 1.80
N MET A 140 8.06 5.02 0.54
CA MET A 140 6.70 4.73 0.06
C MET A 140 6.36 3.24 0.18
N LEU A 141 7.30 2.35 -0.17
CA LEU A 141 7.13 0.89 0.01
C LEU A 141 7.01 0.49 1.48
N ILE A 142 7.81 1.10 2.37
CA ILE A 142 7.72 0.88 3.82
C ILE A 142 6.34 1.31 4.33
N LEU A 143 5.88 2.52 3.99
CA LEU A 143 4.58 3.03 4.39
C LEU A 143 3.43 2.16 3.86
N HIS A 144 3.51 1.70 2.61
CA HIS A 144 2.55 0.76 2.05
C HIS A 144 2.53 -0.56 2.83
N ARG A 145 3.71 -1.16 3.09
CA ARG A 145 3.80 -2.41 3.84
C ARG A 145 3.27 -2.28 5.27
N LEU A 146 3.56 -1.15 5.92
CA LEU A 146 3.03 -0.84 7.25
C LEU A 146 1.50 -0.69 7.22
N SER A 147 0.94 -0.07 6.18
CA SER A 147 -0.51 0.04 6.05
C SER A 147 -1.20 -1.32 5.90
N GLU A 148 -0.59 -2.28 5.19
CA GLU A 148 -1.11 -3.65 5.12
C GLU A 148 -1.10 -4.33 6.49
N ILE A 149 -0.07 -4.11 7.30
CA ILE A 149 0.08 -4.74 8.62
C ILE A 149 -0.89 -4.10 9.63
N ILE A 150 -0.89 -2.78 9.74
CA ILE A 150 -1.60 -2.04 10.79
C ILE A 150 -3.11 -2.01 10.51
N VAL A 151 -3.50 -1.82 9.24
CA VAL A 151 -4.91 -1.78 8.85
C VAL A 151 -5.55 -3.17 8.92
N CYS A 152 -4.76 -4.25 8.77
CA CYS A 152 -5.27 -5.61 8.96
C CYS A 152 -5.57 -5.94 10.44
N GLU A 153 -5.03 -5.19 11.41
CA GLU A 153 -5.29 -5.40 12.84
C GLU A 153 -6.48 -4.58 13.38
N GLU A 154 -6.89 -3.49 12.69
CA GLU A 154 -8.02 -2.64 13.08
C GLU A 154 -9.08 -2.57 11.97
N ASP A 155 -10.01 -3.51 11.93
CA ASP A 155 -11.31 -3.42 11.22
C ASP A 155 -11.35 -2.92 9.76
N MET A 156 -10.39 -3.27 8.90
CA MET A 156 -10.75 -3.48 7.50
C MET A 156 -11.03 -4.97 7.32
N PRO A 157 -12.19 -5.36 6.81
CA PRO A 157 -12.35 -6.72 6.34
C PRO A 157 -11.26 -6.93 5.29
N SER A 158 -10.20 -7.67 5.63
CA SER A 158 -9.25 -8.14 4.63
C SER A 158 -10.10 -8.77 3.54
N VAL A 159 -9.92 -8.32 2.29
CA VAL A 159 -10.59 -9.00 1.16
C VAL A 159 -10.41 -10.49 1.41
N ASP A 160 -11.50 -11.20 1.59
CA ASP A 160 -11.45 -12.61 1.94
C ASP A 160 -10.39 -13.28 1.06
N TYR A 161 -9.39 -13.93 1.67
CA TYR A 161 -8.27 -14.56 0.96
C TYR A 161 -8.75 -15.38 -0.25
N ARG A 162 -9.92 -16.00 -0.13
CA ARG A 162 -10.55 -16.78 -1.21
C ARG A 162 -10.93 -15.89 -2.38
N VAL A 163 -11.44 -14.67 -2.12
CA VAL A 163 -11.76 -13.67 -3.16
C VAL A 163 -10.48 -13.18 -3.83
N SER A 164 -9.43 -12.87 -3.07
CA SER A 164 -8.12 -12.48 -3.61
C SER A 164 -7.53 -13.55 -4.51
N LYS A 165 -7.62 -14.82 -4.12
CA LYS A 165 -7.20 -15.98 -4.94
C LYS A 165 -7.96 -16.04 -6.28
N ILE A 166 -9.27 -15.80 -6.25
CA ILE A 166 -10.11 -15.80 -7.46
C ILE A 166 -9.79 -14.62 -8.37
N ILE A 167 -9.52 -13.44 -7.82
CA ILE A 167 -9.13 -12.27 -8.63
C ILE A 167 -7.82 -12.55 -9.38
N ASN A 168 -6.83 -13.13 -8.70
CA ASN A 168 -5.58 -13.53 -9.33
C ASN A 168 -5.81 -14.56 -10.44
N PHE A 169 -6.67 -15.57 -10.19
CA PHE A 169 -7.04 -16.55 -11.20
C PHE A 169 -7.73 -15.90 -12.41
N ILE A 170 -8.72 -15.03 -12.19
CA ILE A 170 -9.39 -14.28 -13.26
C ILE A 170 -8.38 -13.46 -14.09
N SER A 171 -7.41 -12.81 -13.42
CA SER A 171 -6.40 -12.00 -14.09
C SER A 171 -5.48 -12.80 -15.00
N GLN A 172 -5.28 -14.08 -14.73
CA GLN A 172 -4.47 -14.98 -15.55
C GLN A 172 -5.29 -15.70 -16.66
N HIS A 173 -6.60 -15.91 -16.41
CA HIS A 173 -7.48 -16.71 -17.26
C HIS A 173 -8.65 -15.90 -17.87
N TYR A 174 -8.57 -14.58 -17.91
CA TYR A 174 -9.67 -13.70 -18.30
C TYR A 174 -10.19 -13.95 -19.73
N SER A 175 -9.34 -14.45 -20.63
CA SER A 175 -9.72 -14.77 -22.01
C SER A 175 -10.56 -16.03 -22.14
N GLU A 176 -10.57 -16.88 -21.12
CA GLU A 176 -11.32 -18.13 -21.09
C GLU A 176 -12.79 -17.94 -20.68
N LYS A 177 -13.59 -18.96 -20.91
CA LYS A 177 -14.99 -18.97 -20.45
C LYS A 177 -15.01 -19.24 -18.94
N LEU A 178 -15.14 -18.18 -18.15
CA LEU A 178 -15.23 -18.26 -16.69
C LEU A 178 -16.69 -18.13 -16.24
N THR A 179 -17.16 -19.10 -15.42
CA THR A 179 -18.47 -19.01 -14.77
C THR A 179 -18.33 -18.83 -13.26
N VAL A 180 -19.31 -18.18 -12.63
CA VAL A 180 -19.34 -18.02 -11.17
C VAL A 180 -19.25 -19.38 -10.47
N LYS A 181 -19.92 -20.40 -11.02
CA LYS A 181 -19.95 -21.76 -10.49
C LYS A 181 -18.55 -22.41 -10.50
N ASP A 182 -17.77 -22.24 -11.57
CA ASP A 182 -16.44 -22.82 -11.69
C ASP A 182 -15.45 -22.11 -10.75
N LEU A 183 -15.56 -20.80 -10.64
CA LEU A 183 -14.75 -20.01 -9.72
C LEU A 183 -15.06 -20.33 -8.26
N ALA A 184 -16.34 -20.47 -7.89
CA ALA A 184 -16.75 -20.86 -6.55
C ALA A 184 -16.22 -22.27 -6.17
N ARG A 185 -16.24 -23.21 -7.12
CA ARG A 185 -15.71 -24.57 -6.92
C ARG A 185 -14.22 -24.58 -6.60
N GLN A 186 -13.41 -23.68 -7.17
CA GLN A 186 -11.96 -23.58 -6.90
C GLN A 186 -11.65 -23.22 -5.45
N ILE A 187 -12.58 -22.62 -4.74
CA ILE A 187 -12.42 -22.19 -3.35
C ILE A 187 -13.40 -22.90 -2.42
N HIS A 188 -13.99 -24.01 -2.90
CA HIS A 188 -14.92 -24.86 -2.14
C HIS A 188 -16.13 -24.11 -1.54
N LEU A 189 -16.69 -23.17 -2.29
CA LEU A 189 -17.87 -22.41 -1.91
C LEU A 189 -19.06 -22.72 -2.82
N ASP A 190 -20.27 -22.51 -2.29
CA ASP A 190 -21.47 -22.43 -3.10
C ASP A 190 -21.43 -21.19 -4.01
N ALA A 191 -22.06 -21.29 -5.21
CA ALA A 191 -21.99 -20.23 -6.22
C ALA A 191 -22.73 -18.95 -5.78
N ASP A 192 -23.86 -19.08 -5.09
CA ASP A 192 -24.66 -17.94 -4.64
C ASP A 192 -23.96 -17.23 -3.46
N TYR A 193 -23.47 -18.00 -2.50
CA TYR A 193 -22.67 -17.46 -1.40
C TYR A 193 -21.40 -16.76 -1.91
N PHE A 194 -20.67 -17.37 -2.84
CA PHE A 194 -19.50 -16.76 -3.46
C PHE A 194 -19.85 -15.45 -4.19
N GLY A 195 -20.93 -15.42 -4.95
CA GLY A 195 -21.38 -14.22 -5.65
C GLY A 195 -21.67 -13.06 -4.71
N GLN A 196 -22.33 -13.32 -3.57
CA GLN A 196 -22.60 -12.33 -2.53
C GLN A 196 -21.32 -11.87 -1.83
N LEU A 197 -20.46 -12.81 -1.43
CA LEU A 197 -19.16 -12.55 -0.82
C LEU A 197 -18.31 -11.67 -1.74
N PHE A 198 -18.17 -12.05 -3.02
CA PHE A 198 -17.37 -11.30 -3.99
C PHE A 198 -17.90 -9.89 -4.19
N LYS A 199 -19.23 -9.71 -4.31
CA LYS A 199 -19.84 -8.38 -4.45
C LYS A 199 -19.63 -7.50 -3.22
N ARG A 200 -19.69 -8.08 -2.01
CA ARG A 200 -19.42 -7.37 -0.76
C ARG A 200 -17.97 -6.89 -0.69
N GLU A 201 -17.03 -7.76 -1.03
CA GLU A 201 -15.59 -7.47 -0.92
C GLU A 201 -15.10 -6.53 -2.04
N MET A 202 -15.61 -6.71 -3.28
CA MET A 202 -15.10 -5.99 -4.46
C MET A 202 -15.98 -4.83 -4.91
N GLY A 203 -17.15 -4.62 -4.30
CA GLY A 203 -18.12 -3.60 -4.70
C GLY A 203 -18.74 -3.82 -6.08
N CYS A 204 -18.46 -4.95 -6.75
CA CYS A 204 -19.00 -5.29 -8.05
C CYS A 204 -19.18 -6.81 -8.20
N SER A 205 -20.04 -7.24 -9.14
CA SER A 205 -20.24 -8.66 -9.41
C SER A 205 -19.01 -9.30 -10.06
N VAL A 206 -18.93 -10.63 -10.00
CA VAL A 206 -17.87 -11.42 -10.67
C VAL A 206 -17.84 -11.13 -12.18
N HIS A 207 -19.00 -11.05 -12.82
CA HIS A 207 -19.10 -10.74 -14.26
C HIS A 207 -18.60 -9.33 -14.59
N GLU A 208 -18.94 -8.34 -13.78
CA GLU A 208 -18.43 -6.98 -13.96
C GLU A 208 -16.92 -6.92 -13.77
N CYS A 209 -16.38 -7.66 -12.80
CA CYS A 209 -14.95 -7.74 -12.57
C CYS A 209 -14.21 -8.35 -13.78
N ILE A 210 -14.69 -9.50 -14.29
CA ILE A 210 -14.15 -10.15 -15.51
C ILE A 210 -14.21 -9.18 -16.68
N THR A 211 -15.35 -8.49 -16.89
CA THR A 211 -15.52 -7.53 -17.98
C THR A 211 -14.54 -6.36 -17.86
N LYS A 212 -14.34 -5.81 -16.67
CA LYS A 212 -13.34 -4.74 -16.42
C LYS A 212 -11.92 -5.19 -16.77
N ILE A 213 -11.54 -6.41 -16.37
CA ILE A 213 -10.21 -6.98 -16.69
C ILE A 213 -10.06 -7.18 -18.18
N ARG A 214 -11.05 -7.74 -18.87
CA ARG A 214 -11.06 -7.93 -20.34
C ARG A 214 -10.92 -6.62 -21.09
N VAL A 215 -11.69 -5.60 -20.71
CA VAL A 215 -11.65 -4.27 -21.33
C VAL A 215 -10.29 -3.60 -21.14
N ARG A 216 -9.69 -3.71 -19.94
CA ARG A 216 -8.35 -3.18 -19.68
C ARG A 216 -7.27 -3.85 -20.55
N ASN A 217 -7.32 -5.18 -20.68
CA ASN A 217 -6.37 -5.90 -21.52
C ASN A 217 -6.61 -5.62 -23.01
N ALA A 218 -7.87 -5.48 -23.42
CA ALA A 218 -8.21 -5.11 -24.79
C ALA A 218 -7.69 -3.71 -25.16
N GLU A 219 -7.79 -2.74 -24.25
CA GLU A 219 -7.24 -1.39 -24.44
C GLU A 219 -5.73 -1.45 -24.70
N ASN A 220 -4.99 -2.15 -23.85
CA ASN A 220 -3.55 -2.33 -24.01
C ASN A 220 -3.19 -3.01 -25.35
N THR A 221 -3.95 -4.04 -25.74
CA THR A 221 -3.73 -4.75 -26.99
C THR A 221 -4.05 -3.87 -28.22
N LEU A 222 -5.12 -3.08 -28.19
CA LEU A 222 -5.47 -2.16 -29.27
C LEU A 222 -4.40 -1.08 -29.47
N GLN A 223 -3.78 -0.58 -28.40
CA GLN A 223 -2.71 0.43 -28.48
C GLN A 223 -1.47 -0.07 -29.22
N THR A 224 -1.23 -1.37 -29.28
CA THR A 224 -0.11 -1.93 -30.07
C THR A 224 -0.31 -1.79 -31.59
N GLY A 225 -1.55 -1.62 -32.05
CA GLY A 225 -1.89 -1.58 -33.48
C GLY A 225 -1.74 -2.90 -34.22
N ALA A 226 -1.36 -3.98 -33.52
CA ALA A 226 -1.06 -5.27 -34.13
C ALA A 226 -2.32 -6.07 -34.56
N TYR A 227 -3.49 -5.71 -34.06
CA TYR A 227 -4.74 -6.46 -34.26
C TYR A 227 -5.91 -5.55 -34.59
N LYS A 228 -6.85 -6.07 -35.36
CA LYS A 228 -8.13 -5.40 -35.61
C LYS A 228 -9.04 -5.49 -34.36
N VAL A 229 -10.00 -4.56 -34.24
CA VAL A 229 -10.88 -4.47 -33.07
C VAL A 229 -11.63 -5.77 -32.76
N HIS A 230 -12.10 -6.49 -33.78
CA HIS A 230 -12.80 -7.77 -33.59
C HIS A 230 -11.88 -8.90 -33.12
N GLU A 231 -10.63 -8.94 -33.62
CA GLU A 231 -9.62 -9.91 -33.19
C GLU A 231 -9.23 -9.70 -31.72
N VAL A 232 -9.15 -8.43 -31.28
CA VAL A 232 -8.88 -8.10 -29.88
C VAL A 232 -10.05 -8.51 -29.00
N ALA A 233 -11.29 -8.32 -29.44
CA ALA A 233 -12.46 -8.77 -28.70
C ALA A 233 -12.42 -10.28 -28.43
N GLU A 234 -12.14 -11.07 -29.46
CA GLU A 234 -12.02 -12.53 -29.36
C GLU A 234 -10.85 -12.95 -28.45
N LYS A 235 -9.66 -12.39 -28.65
CA LYS A 235 -8.47 -12.65 -27.81
C LYS A 235 -8.67 -12.32 -26.33
N CYS A 236 -9.51 -11.33 -26.03
CA CYS A 236 -9.84 -10.95 -24.67
C CYS A 236 -11.05 -11.71 -24.09
N GLY A 237 -11.58 -12.72 -24.81
CA GLY A 237 -12.60 -13.62 -24.33
C GLY A 237 -14.05 -13.07 -24.44
N PHE A 238 -14.30 -12.07 -25.26
CA PHE A 238 -15.66 -11.65 -25.57
C PHE A 238 -16.28 -12.60 -26.60
N SER A 239 -17.51 -13.04 -26.34
CA SER A 239 -18.24 -13.96 -27.23
C SER A 239 -18.67 -13.30 -28.54
N ASP A 240 -18.86 -11.97 -28.53
CA ASP A 240 -19.22 -11.20 -29.72
C ASP A 240 -18.70 -9.75 -29.62
N SER A 241 -18.52 -9.16 -30.81
CA SER A 241 -17.98 -7.81 -30.96
C SER A 241 -18.96 -6.71 -30.50
N PHE A 242 -20.27 -6.97 -30.51
CA PHE A 242 -21.25 -5.99 -30.06
C PHE A 242 -21.22 -5.84 -28.53
N HIS A 243 -21.19 -6.96 -27.82
CA HIS A 243 -21.02 -6.98 -26.37
C HIS A 243 -19.70 -6.32 -25.95
N PHE A 244 -18.61 -6.61 -26.66
CA PHE A 244 -17.32 -5.96 -26.46
C PHE A 244 -17.42 -4.43 -26.60
N TYR A 245 -17.96 -3.97 -27.75
CA TYR A 245 -18.08 -2.53 -28.02
C TYR A 245 -18.88 -1.80 -26.96
N LYS A 246 -20.05 -2.36 -26.58
CA LYS A 246 -20.92 -1.80 -25.55
C LYS A 246 -20.21 -1.71 -24.18
N SER A 247 -19.57 -2.80 -23.77
CA SER A 247 -18.83 -2.87 -22.50
C SER A 247 -17.64 -1.91 -22.47
N PHE A 248 -16.87 -1.87 -23.55
CA PHE A 248 -15.73 -0.99 -23.67
C PHE A 248 -16.14 0.48 -23.60
N LYS A 249 -17.14 0.88 -24.39
CA LYS A 249 -17.65 2.26 -24.37
C LYS A 249 -18.23 2.66 -23.02
N ALA A 250 -18.94 1.74 -22.36
CA ALA A 250 -19.47 1.99 -21.01
C ALA A 250 -18.38 2.22 -19.96
N LEU A 251 -17.25 1.47 -20.05
CA LEU A 251 -16.16 1.55 -19.07
C LEU A 251 -15.13 2.64 -19.36
N ARG A 252 -14.94 3.02 -20.64
CA ARG A 252 -13.93 4.02 -21.07
C ARG A 252 -14.49 5.35 -21.52
N GLY A 253 -15.80 5.44 -21.78
CA GLY A 253 -16.45 6.64 -22.29
C GLY A 253 -16.25 6.88 -23.79
N PHE A 254 -15.47 6.05 -24.49
CA PHE A 254 -15.20 6.16 -25.93
C PHE A 254 -15.11 4.78 -26.59
N PRO A 255 -15.23 4.70 -27.94
CA PRO A 255 -15.21 3.42 -28.66
C PRO A 255 -13.81 2.79 -28.74
N PRO A 256 -13.69 1.45 -28.86
CA PRO A 256 -12.40 0.74 -28.96
C PRO A 256 -11.51 1.21 -30.08
N SER A 257 -12.07 1.61 -31.23
CA SER A 257 -11.32 2.12 -32.40
C SER A 257 -10.48 3.36 -32.09
N ARG A 258 -10.83 4.12 -31.05
CA ARG A 258 -10.06 5.31 -30.65
C ARG A 258 -8.71 4.94 -30.00
N CYS A 259 -8.53 3.70 -29.58
CA CYS A 259 -7.26 3.22 -28.99
C CYS A 259 -6.23 2.82 -30.04
N LEU A 260 -6.65 2.64 -31.30
CA LEU A 260 -5.70 2.32 -32.38
C LEU A 260 -4.72 3.48 -32.61
N PRO A 261 -3.43 3.19 -32.86
CA PRO A 261 -2.47 4.21 -33.21
C PRO A 261 -2.93 4.95 -34.47
N LYS A 262 -2.78 6.26 -34.47
CA LYS A 262 -3.02 7.05 -35.68
C LYS A 262 -1.88 6.75 -36.64
N THR A 263 -2.21 6.12 -37.77
CA THR A 263 -1.33 5.99 -38.95
C THR A 263 -0.98 7.34 -39.52
#